data_ccdd7dc7817c4ed95ec3ec79666f7eac
#
_entry.id   ccdd7dc7817c4ed95ec3ec79666f7eac
#
_cell.length_a   1.000
_cell.length_b   1.000
_cell.length_c   1.000
_cell.angle_alpha   90.00
_cell.angle_beta   90.00
_cell.angle_gamma   90.00
#
_symmetry.space_group_name_H-M   'P 1'
#
loop_
_entity.id
_entity.type
_entity.pdbx_description
1 polymer ?
#
loop_
_entity_poly.entity_id
_entity_poly.type
_entity_poly.pdbx_seq_one_letter_code
_entity_poly.pdbx_strand_id
1 'polypeptide(L)'
;MSEKTIALLGQPNSGKSTLFNGLTGSRQHVGNWPGKTVERKDGSFVHKGTTYKIIDLPGTYSLSANSDEEVVTRNYIASGQADVVCILADASQLNRSLFMLADYAGIRVPVVLLLNMMDVAKSQGKQIDTDGIAKSLGVPVVPLVAADKKEYGEFFRMLESVDKTASVLKENQLAQVYHSSIGTAFDEIKSLLPADGIGIYSSTWLTAKLMEQDKSACSLVKENVDASTYAAVE
;
A
#
# COMPACT_ATOMS: atom_id res chain seq x y z
N MET A 1 -25.70 -10.84 -2.55
CA MET A 1 -24.86 -10.12 -1.58
C MET A 1 -23.60 -9.69 -2.32
N SER A 2 -23.20 -8.44 -2.21
CA SER A 2 -21.93 -8.00 -2.79
C SER A 2 -20.75 -8.51 -1.94
N GLU A 3 -19.65 -8.83 -2.59
CA GLU A 3 -18.42 -9.23 -1.92
C GLU A 3 -17.31 -8.25 -2.32
N LYS A 4 -16.50 -7.81 -1.36
CA LYS A 4 -15.33 -6.97 -1.59
C LYS A 4 -14.14 -7.54 -0.86
N THR A 5 -12.97 -7.42 -1.45
CA THR A 5 -11.70 -7.89 -0.86
C THR A 5 -10.84 -6.71 -0.42
N ILE A 6 -10.43 -6.72 0.83
CA ILE A 6 -9.55 -5.73 1.45
C ILE A 6 -8.20 -6.40 1.73
N ALA A 7 -7.11 -5.78 1.32
CA ALA A 7 -5.77 -6.16 1.77
C ALA A 7 -5.29 -5.22 2.87
N LEU A 8 -4.83 -5.75 4.00
CA LEU A 8 -4.19 -4.96 5.04
C LEU A 8 -2.68 -4.97 4.81
N LEU A 9 -2.10 -3.81 4.65
CA LEU A 9 -0.67 -3.56 4.52
C LEU A 9 -0.20 -2.70 5.68
N GLY A 10 1.02 -2.88 6.15
CA GLY A 10 1.59 -2.03 7.20
C GLY A 10 2.89 -2.58 7.74
N GLN A 11 3.65 -1.70 8.36
CA GLN A 11 4.89 -2.09 9.03
C GLN A 11 4.63 -3.04 10.20
N PRO A 12 5.62 -3.85 10.60
CA PRO A 12 5.53 -4.60 11.85
C PRO A 12 5.16 -3.68 13.01
N ASN A 13 4.26 -4.16 13.87
CA ASN A 13 3.73 -3.45 15.05
C ASN A 13 2.87 -2.21 14.76
N SER A 14 2.42 -1.99 13.53
CA SER A 14 1.47 -0.91 13.19
C SER A 14 0.05 -1.14 13.75
N GLY A 15 -0.21 -2.28 14.37
CA GLY A 15 -1.54 -2.68 14.86
C GLY A 15 -2.38 -3.45 13.84
N LYS A 16 -1.77 -3.90 12.73
CA LYS A 16 -2.43 -4.62 11.63
C LYS A 16 -3.17 -5.87 12.12
N SER A 17 -2.49 -6.76 12.85
CA SER A 17 -3.12 -7.97 13.42
C SER A 17 -4.21 -7.66 14.44
N THR A 18 -4.11 -6.56 15.18
CA THR A 18 -5.15 -6.11 16.11
C THR A 18 -6.42 -5.72 15.35
N LEU A 19 -6.28 -4.94 14.28
CA LEU A 19 -7.41 -4.56 13.43
C LEU A 19 -8.02 -5.79 12.75
N PHE A 20 -7.18 -6.66 12.17
CA PHE A 20 -7.62 -7.91 11.54
C PHE A 20 -8.47 -8.77 12.50
N ASN A 21 -7.96 -9.02 13.71
CA ASN A 21 -8.67 -9.77 14.74
C ASN A 21 -9.95 -9.07 15.20
N GLY A 22 -9.92 -7.75 15.32
CA GLY A 22 -11.07 -6.93 15.69
C GLY A 22 -12.22 -7.05 14.70
N LEU A 23 -11.91 -7.07 13.39
CA LEU A 23 -12.88 -7.15 12.30
C LEU A 23 -13.40 -8.58 12.10
N THR A 24 -12.52 -9.57 12.07
CA THR A 24 -12.86 -10.96 11.67
C THR A 24 -13.35 -11.81 12.83
N GLY A 25 -12.94 -11.51 14.08
CA GLY A 25 -13.26 -12.33 15.24
C GLY A 25 -12.78 -13.79 15.04
N SER A 26 -13.70 -14.75 15.12
CA SER A 26 -13.42 -16.18 14.90
C SER A 26 -13.42 -16.64 13.44
N ARG A 27 -13.74 -15.74 12.51
CA ARG A 27 -13.87 -16.05 11.07
C ARG A 27 -12.53 -15.84 10.36
N GLN A 28 -11.54 -16.62 10.75
CA GLN A 28 -10.17 -16.54 10.26
C GLN A 28 -9.71 -17.88 9.73
N HIS A 29 -8.87 -17.83 8.70
CA HIS A 29 -8.10 -18.95 8.21
C HIS A 29 -6.63 -18.61 8.26
N VAL A 30 -5.82 -19.54 8.73
CA VAL A 30 -4.35 -19.39 8.81
C VAL A 30 -3.72 -20.51 8.00
N GLY A 31 -2.78 -20.17 7.14
CA GLY A 31 -2.04 -21.08 6.28
C GLY A 31 -0.72 -20.45 5.87
N ASN A 32 -0.15 -20.90 4.76
CA ASN A 32 1.03 -20.29 4.17
C ASN A 32 0.70 -19.76 2.77
N TRP A 33 1.43 -18.75 2.34
CA TRP A 33 1.38 -18.31 0.95
C TRP A 33 1.87 -19.43 0.02
N PRO A 34 1.25 -19.64 -1.14
CA PRO A 34 1.63 -20.73 -2.05
C PRO A 34 3.12 -20.72 -2.39
N GLY A 35 3.81 -21.84 -2.12
CA GLY A 35 5.23 -22.00 -2.42
C GLY A 35 6.19 -21.16 -1.54
N LYS A 36 5.71 -20.61 -0.42
CA LYS A 36 6.51 -19.80 0.51
C LYS A 36 6.31 -20.30 1.95
N THR A 37 7.29 -20.03 2.81
CA THR A 37 7.20 -20.27 4.26
C THR A 37 6.52 -19.12 5.02
N VAL A 38 6.09 -18.10 4.30
CA VAL A 38 5.44 -16.90 4.84
C VAL A 38 4.00 -17.22 5.24
N GLU A 39 3.61 -16.83 6.45
CA GLU A 39 2.26 -17.05 6.98
C GLU A 39 1.23 -16.19 6.21
N ARG A 40 0.09 -16.80 5.90
CA ARG A 40 -1.09 -16.15 5.31
C ARG A 40 -2.24 -16.19 6.30
N LYS A 41 -2.84 -15.04 6.55
CA LYS A 41 -4.09 -14.91 7.32
C LYS A 41 -5.15 -14.25 6.45
N ASP A 42 -6.27 -14.92 6.34
CA ASP A 42 -7.46 -14.36 5.71
C ASP A 42 -8.70 -14.60 6.57
N GLY A 43 -9.66 -13.71 6.44
CA GLY A 43 -10.89 -13.77 7.21
C GLY A 43 -12.00 -12.99 6.53
N SER A 44 -13.14 -12.86 7.20
CA SER A 44 -14.25 -12.09 6.67
C SER A 44 -15.11 -11.48 7.77
N PHE A 45 -15.77 -10.39 7.40
CA PHE A 45 -16.84 -9.79 8.21
C PHE A 45 -17.98 -9.30 7.31
N VAL A 46 -19.14 -9.05 7.90
CA VAL A 46 -20.30 -8.53 7.18
C VAL A 46 -20.65 -7.15 7.73
N HIS A 47 -20.79 -6.18 6.82
CA HIS A 47 -21.25 -4.83 7.17
C HIS A 47 -22.33 -4.39 6.17
N LYS A 48 -23.50 -3.99 6.67
CA LYS A 48 -24.66 -3.54 5.85
C LYS A 48 -24.98 -4.45 4.65
N GLY A 49 -24.92 -5.78 4.84
CA GLY A 49 -25.26 -6.76 3.82
C GLY A 49 -24.17 -7.03 2.78
N THR A 50 -23.03 -6.34 2.85
CA THR A 50 -21.83 -6.61 2.05
C THR A 50 -20.88 -7.50 2.86
N THR A 51 -20.40 -8.58 2.24
CA THR A 51 -19.32 -9.41 2.80
C THR A 51 -17.98 -8.84 2.39
N TYR A 52 -17.14 -8.54 3.38
CA TYR A 52 -15.77 -8.11 3.17
C TYR A 52 -14.83 -9.25 3.48
N LYS A 53 -14.10 -9.73 2.48
CA LYS A 53 -12.91 -10.57 2.67
C LYS A 53 -11.75 -9.69 3.07
N ILE A 54 -10.97 -10.14 4.02
CA ILE A 54 -9.82 -9.39 4.51
C ILE A 54 -8.58 -10.29 4.47
N ILE A 55 -7.54 -9.81 3.83
CA ILE A 55 -6.26 -10.51 3.69
C ILE A 55 -5.23 -9.73 4.50
N ASP A 56 -4.64 -10.39 5.48
CA ASP A 56 -3.53 -9.83 6.26
C ASP A 56 -2.23 -10.07 5.52
N LEU A 57 -1.70 -9.03 4.85
CA LEU A 57 -0.42 -9.12 4.16
C LEU A 57 0.73 -9.16 5.17
N PRO A 58 1.85 -9.82 4.86
CA PRO A 58 3.03 -9.81 5.73
C PRO A 58 3.43 -8.38 6.11
N GLY A 59 3.86 -8.21 7.36
CA GLY A 59 4.37 -6.90 7.83
C GLY A 59 5.72 -6.60 7.19
N THR A 60 5.79 -5.54 6.40
CA THR A 60 7.00 -5.13 5.68
C THR A 60 7.32 -3.67 5.93
N TYR A 61 8.58 -3.28 5.75
CA TYR A 61 9.01 -1.88 5.83
C TYR A 61 9.06 -1.22 4.46
N SER A 62 9.15 -2.02 3.39
CA SER A 62 9.18 -1.56 2.00
C SER A 62 8.43 -2.53 1.08
N LEU A 63 8.26 -2.14 -0.18
CA LEU A 63 7.73 -2.98 -1.26
C LEU A 63 8.83 -3.38 -2.25
N SER A 64 10.09 -3.21 -1.90
CA SER A 64 11.23 -3.73 -2.67
C SER A 64 11.31 -5.25 -2.51
N ALA A 65 11.70 -5.99 -3.56
CA ALA A 65 11.68 -7.45 -3.53
C ALA A 65 12.94 -8.04 -2.86
N ASN A 66 13.26 -7.56 -1.65
CA ASN A 66 14.46 -7.97 -0.92
C ASN A 66 14.21 -9.12 0.08
N SER A 67 12.96 -9.35 0.47
CA SER A 67 12.55 -10.46 1.33
C SER A 67 11.37 -11.22 0.73
N ASP A 68 11.12 -12.45 1.21
CA ASP A 68 9.96 -13.25 0.79
C ASP A 68 8.64 -12.56 1.15
N GLU A 69 8.58 -11.85 2.28
CA GLU A 69 7.42 -11.08 2.74
C GLU A 69 7.11 -9.93 1.78
N GLU A 70 8.13 -9.19 1.34
CA GLU A 70 7.99 -8.07 0.39
C GLU A 70 7.55 -8.58 -0.98
N VAL A 71 8.15 -9.66 -1.46
CA VAL A 71 7.77 -10.33 -2.72
C VAL A 71 6.31 -10.78 -2.69
N VAL A 72 5.89 -11.46 -1.61
CA VAL A 72 4.51 -11.93 -1.42
C VAL A 72 3.54 -10.75 -1.42
N THR A 73 3.84 -9.73 -0.63
CA THR A 73 3.02 -8.53 -0.50
C THR A 73 2.84 -7.83 -1.86
N ARG A 74 3.92 -7.59 -2.58
CA ARG A 74 3.88 -6.94 -3.89
C ARG A 74 3.14 -7.77 -4.92
N ASN A 75 3.39 -9.08 -5.00
CA ASN A 75 2.72 -9.97 -5.93
C ASN A 75 1.21 -10.04 -5.66
N TYR A 76 0.80 -10.03 -4.38
CA TYR A 76 -0.62 -9.99 -4.05
C TYR A 76 -1.27 -8.68 -4.50
N ILE A 77 -0.64 -7.53 -4.25
CA ILE A 77 -1.14 -6.22 -4.72
C ILE A 77 -1.24 -6.23 -6.25
N ALA A 78 -0.21 -6.74 -6.94
CA ALA A 78 -0.16 -6.81 -8.40
C ALA A 78 -1.18 -7.78 -9.01
N SER A 79 -1.66 -8.77 -8.25
CA SER A 79 -2.65 -9.75 -8.74
C SER A 79 -4.02 -9.15 -9.02
N GLY A 80 -4.30 -7.93 -8.54
CA GLY A 80 -5.60 -7.28 -8.68
C GLY A 80 -6.75 -7.95 -7.90
N GLN A 81 -6.44 -8.86 -6.98
CA GLN A 81 -7.45 -9.54 -6.16
C GLN A 81 -8.05 -8.63 -5.09
N ALA A 82 -7.32 -7.62 -4.64
CA ALA A 82 -7.83 -6.65 -3.68
C ALA A 82 -8.62 -5.55 -4.39
N ASP A 83 -9.82 -5.26 -3.90
CA ASP A 83 -10.60 -4.09 -4.30
C ASP A 83 -10.00 -2.80 -3.75
N VAL A 84 -9.38 -2.89 -2.58
CA VAL A 84 -8.69 -1.78 -1.91
C VAL A 84 -7.59 -2.30 -1.00
N VAL A 85 -6.48 -1.57 -0.95
CA VAL A 85 -5.39 -1.78 0.01
C VAL A 85 -5.53 -0.78 1.14
N CYS A 86 -5.66 -1.27 2.38
CA CYS A 86 -5.66 -0.43 3.57
C CYS A 86 -4.25 -0.43 4.17
N ILE A 87 -3.56 0.70 4.09
CA ILE A 87 -2.22 0.85 4.68
C ILE A 87 -2.36 1.37 6.10
N LEU A 88 -1.90 0.58 7.07
CA LEU A 88 -1.86 0.98 8.47
C LEU A 88 -0.55 1.71 8.78
N ALA A 89 -0.68 2.94 9.23
CA ALA A 89 0.41 3.78 9.72
C ALA A 89 0.24 4.05 11.22
N ASP A 90 1.34 3.99 11.97
CA ASP A 90 1.36 4.39 13.37
C ASP A 90 1.39 5.93 13.46
N ALA A 91 0.30 6.53 13.90
CA ALA A 91 0.16 7.96 14.07
C ALA A 91 1.15 8.55 15.10
N SER A 92 1.56 7.75 16.08
CA SER A 92 2.55 8.18 17.08
C SER A 92 3.97 8.25 16.51
N GLN A 93 4.23 7.59 15.36
CA GLN A 93 5.50 7.57 14.64
C GLN A 93 5.29 7.86 13.14
N LEU A 94 4.48 8.86 12.82
CA LEU A 94 3.98 9.12 11.48
C LEU A 94 5.09 9.23 10.43
N ASN A 95 6.17 9.97 10.71
CA ASN A 95 7.28 10.13 9.77
C ASN A 95 7.85 8.78 9.29
N ARG A 96 8.03 7.83 10.21
CA ARG A 96 8.52 6.49 9.87
C ARG A 96 7.49 5.69 9.07
N SER A 97 6.23 5.83 9.44
CA SER A 97 5.14 5.09 8.81
C SER A 97 4.86 5.54 7.38
N LEU A 98 5.15 6.79 7.03
CA LEU A 98 4.94 7.34 5.70
C LEU A 98 5.91 6.79 4.64
N PHE A 99 7.04 6.18 5.01
CA PHE A 99 7.94 5.54 4.03
C PHE A 99 7.24 4.45 3.22
N MET A 100 6.36 3.67 3.85
CA MET A 100 5.56 2.65 3.15
C MET A 100 4.66 3.27 2.07
N LEU A 101 4.10 4.46 2.34
CA LEU A 101 3.28 5.19 1.36
C LEU A 101 4.11 5.71 0.20
N ALA A 102 5.32 6.19 0.46
CA ALA A 102 6.23 6.61 -0.61
C ALA A 102 6.55 5.44 -1.55
N ASP A 103 6.78 4.26 -0.99
CA ASP A 103 7.05 3.03 -1.75
C ASP A 103 5.82 2.53 -2.53
N TYR A 104 4.60 2.86 -2.04
CA TYR A 104 3.34 2.55 -2.71
C TYR A 104 2.98 3.55 -3.83
N ALA A 105 3.53 4.78 -3.77
CA ALA A 105 3.20 5.83 -4.73
C ALA A 105 3.63 5.44 -6.16
N GLY A 106 2.68 5.48 -7.08
CA GLY A 106 2.85 5.00 -8.46
C GLY A 106 2.34 3.58 -8.71
N ILE A 107 1.82 2.90 -7.66
CA ILE A 107 1.05 1.65 -7.80
C ILE A 107 -0.42 2.02 -8.00
N ARG A 108 -1.02 1.61 -9.11
CA ARG A 108 -2.37 1.98 -9.53
C ARG A 108 -3.45 1.05 -8.97
N VAL A 109 -3.35 0.73 -7.69
CA VAL A 109 -4.38 -0.01 -6.95
C VAL A 109 -4.97 0.95 -5.92
N PRO A 110 -6.30 0.99 -5.75
CA PRO A 110 -6.95 1.86 -4.77
C PRO A 110 -6.41 1.65 -3.37
N VAL A 111 -6.15 2.75 -2.66
CA VAL A 111 -5.56 2.71 -1.33
C VAL A 111 -6.30 3.63 -0.37
N VAL A 112 -6.31 3.24 0.89
CA VAL A 112 -6.78 4.03 2.03
C VAL A 112 -5.70 4.02 3.10
N LEU A 113 -5.40 5.17 3.66
CA LEU A 113 -4.49 5.30 4.79
C LEU A 113 -5.29 5.20 6.11
N LEU A 114 -4.96 4.20 6.93
CA LEU A 114 -5.49 4.06 8.28
C LEU A 114 -4.45 4.57 9.27
N LEU A 115 -4.72 5.69 9.93
CA LEU A 115 -3.87 6.23 10.99
C LEU A 115 -4.24 5.61 12.32
N ASN A 116 -3.55 4.54 12.68
CA ASN A 116 -3.76 3.82 13.94
C ASN A 116 -2.99 4.46 15.10
N MET A 117 -3.31 4.09 16.32
CA MET A 117 -2.67 4.61 17.53
C MET A 117 -2.87 6.12 17.72
N MET A 118 -4.02 6.64 17.30
CA MET A 118 -4.38 8.05 17.48
C MET A 118 -4.45 8.46 18.96
N ASP A 119 -4.84 7.55 19.83
CA ASP A 119 -4.82 7.70 21.29
C ASP A 119 -3.39 7.90 21.83
N VAL A 120 -2.44 7.10 21.34
CA VAL A 120 -1.02 7.22 21.70
C VAL A 120 -0.45 8.54 21.20
N ALA A 121 -0.71 8.91 19.93
CA ALA A 121 -0.27 10.19 19.38
C ALA A 121 -0.80 11.36 20.20
N LYS A 122 -2.08 11.34 20.57
CA LYS A 122 -2.72 12.35 21.42
C LYS A 122 -2.08 12.41 22.81
N SER A 123 -1.78 11.27 23.42
CA SER A 123 -1.12 11.22 24.75
C SER A 123 0.28 11.82 24.72
N GLN A 124 0.95 11.78 23.54
CA GLN A 124 2.25 12.41 23.30
C GLN A 124 2.15 13.91 22.92
N GLY A 125 0.96 14.51 22.99
CA GLY A 125 0.73 15.92 22.65
C GLY A 125 0.78 16.20 21.13
N LYS A 126 0.74 15.17 20.27
CA LYS A 126 0.76 15.32 18.82
C LYS A 126 -0.64 15.66 18.31
N GLN A 127 -0.70 16.65 17.43
CA GLN A 127 -1.90 17.00 16.66
C GLN A 127 -1.66 16.57 15.21
N ILE A 128 -2.56 15.77 14.66
CA ILE A 128 -2.46 15.24 13.30
C ILE A 128 -3.62 15.80 12.48
N ASP A 129 -3.28 16.56 11.45
CA ASP A 129 -4.23 17.09 10.48
C ASP A 129 -4.54 16.01 9.42
N THR A 130 -5.52 15.17 9.72
CA THR A 130 -5.95 14.08 8.84
C THR A 130 -6.49 14.57 7.50
N ASP A 131 -7.20 15.69 7.49
CA ASP A 131 -7.75 16.28 6.28
C ASP A 131 -6.66 16.87 5.39
N GLY A 132 -5.68 17.54 5.99
CA GLY A 132 -4.50 18.04 5.27
C GLY A 132 -3.68 16.90 4.64
N ILE A 133 -3.50 15.79 5.37
CA ILE A 133 -2.84 14.59 4.84
C ILE A 133 -3.65 14.00 3.68
N ALA A 134 -4.96 13.82 3.83
CA ALA A 134 -5.82 13.27 2.78
C ALA A 134 -5.77 14.14 1.51
N LYS A 135 -5.84 15.46 1.65
CA LYS A 135 -5.74 16.40 0.54
C LYS A 135 -4.39 16.32 -0.17
N SER A 136 -3.31 16.21 0.59
CA SER A 136 -1.93 16.11 0.08
C SER A 136 -1.72 14.82 -0.71
N LEU A 137 -2.14 13.69 -0.13
CA LEU A 137 -1.95 12.37 -0.72
C LEU A 137 -2.96 12.06 -1.84
N GLY A 138 -4.16 12.67 -1.78
CA GLY A 138 -5.26 12.41 -2.71
C GLY A 138 -5.97 11.08 -2.46
N VAL A 139 -5.84 10.52 -1.26
CA VAL A 139 -6.49 9.27 -0.83
C VAL A 139 -7.23 9.47 0.47
N PRO A 140 -8.26 8.65 0.78
CA PRO A 140 -8.92 8.72 2.07
C PRO A 140 -7.94 8.43 3.22
N VAL A 141 -8.07 9.21 4.30
CA VAL A 141 -7.30 9.03 5.54
C VAL A 141 -8.29 8.84 6.68
N VAL A 142 -8.19 7.72 7.37
CA VAL A 142 -9.11 7.34 8.44
C VAL A 142 -8.34 7.24 9.76
N PRO A 143 -8.60 8.12 10.73
CA PRO A 143 -8.07 7.96 12.08
C PRO A 143 -8.70 6.75 12.75
N LEU A 144 -7.91 5.99 13.50
CA LEU A 144 -8.32 4.72 14.09
C LEU A 144 -7.60 4.45 15.42
N VAL A 145 -8.27 3.70 16.28
CA VAL A 145 -7.68 2.96 17.39
C VAL A 145 -8.05 1.49 17.23
N ALA A 146 -7.16 0.70 16.64
CA ALA A 146 -7.44 -0.69 16.24
C ALA A 146 -7.87 -1.61 17.41
N ALA A 147 -7.52 -1.24 18.64
CA ALA A 147 -7.92 -1.96 19.85
C ALA A 147 -9.36 -1.61 20.30
N ASP A 148 -9.94 -0.51 19.84
CA ASP A 148 -11.29 -0.08 20.22
C ASP A 148 -12.27 -0.19 19.04
N LYS A 149 -13.10 -1.24 19.06
CA LYS A 149 -14.11 -1.46 18.00
C LYS A 149 -15.14 -0.31 17.88
N LYS A 150 -15.30 0.54 18.87
CA LYS A 150 -16.20 1.70 18.81
C LYS A 150 -15.70 2.75 17.81
N GLU A 151 -14.39 2.79 17.56
CA GLU A 151 -13.74 3.68 16.62
C GLU A 151 -13.81 3.21 15.14
N TYR A 152 -14.40 2.04 14.86
CA TYR A 152 -14.47 1.49 13.50
C TYR A 152 -15.54 2.15 12.61
N GLY A 153 -16.36 3.03 13.15
CA GLY A 153 -17.48 3.64 12.42
C GLY A 153 -17.04 4.43 11.18
N GLU A 154 -15.95 5.17 11.27
CA GLU A 154 -15.40 5.93 10.14
C GLU A 154 -14.77 5.03 9.09
N PHE A 155 -14.04 4.00 9.52
CA PHE A 155 -13.51 2.96 8.64
C PHE A 155 -14.62 2.27 7.83
N PHE A 156 -15.73 1.90 8.46
CA PHE A 156 -16.86 1.30 7.73
C PHE A 156 -17.52 2.27 6.76
N ARG A 157 -17.70 3.53 7.12
CA ARG A 157 -18.23 4.56 6.21
C ARG A 157 -17.33 4.75 5.00
N MET A 158 -16.02 4.76 5.20
CA MET A 158 -15.04 4.84 4.12
C MET A 158 -15.16 3.64 3.17
N LEU A 159 -15.26 2.41 3.70
CA LEU A 159 -15.42 1.20 2.87
C LEU A 159 -16.69 1.23 2.00
N GLU A 160 -17.76 1.85 2.49
CA GLU A 160 -19.01 2.00 1.73
C GLU A 160 -18.85 2.97 0.55
N SER A 161 -18.00 3.96 0.68
CA SER A 161 -17.83 5.07 -0.29
C SER A 161 -16.56 4.95 -1.15
N VAL A 162 -15.75 3.91 -0.95
CA VAL A 162 -14.49 3.75 -1.68
C VAL A 162 -14.75 3.61 -3.18
N ASP A 163 -14.19 4.52 -3.98
CA ASP A 163 -14.15 4.47 -5.43
C ASP A 163 -12.75 4.06 -5.89
N LYS A 164 -12.68 2.97 -6.66
CA LYS A 164 -11.40 2.45 -7.18
C LYS A 164 -10.60 3.48 -7.98
N THR A 165 -11.26 4.37 -8.69
CA THR A 165 -10.59 5.37 -9.53
C THR A 165 -10.13 6.60 -8.77
N ALA A 166 -10.87 7.00 -7.72
CA ALA A 166 -10.61 8.21 -6.96
C ALA A 166 -9.57 8.03 -5.83
N SER A 167 -9.19 6.78 -5.52
CA SER A 167 -8.37 6.48 -4.34
C SER A 167 -6.95 6.00 -4.66
N VAL A 168 -6.44 6.30 -5.85
CA VAL A 168 -5.03 6.03 -6.20
C VAL A 168 -4.12 7.10 -5.64
N LEU A 169 -3.03 6.69 -4.99
CA LEU A 169 -2.09 7.60 -4.36
C LEU A 169 -1.38 8.48 -5.41
N LYS A 170 -1.38 9.80 -5.18
CA LYS A 170 -0.71 10.76 -6.07
C LYS A 170 0.81 10.61 -6.00
N GLU A 171 1.45 10.49 -7.15
CA GLU A 171 2.91 10.30 -7.27
C GLU A 171 3.68 11.57 -7.68
N ASN A 172 2.99 12.64 -8.10
CA ASN A 172 3.64 13.82 -8.65
C ASN A 172 4.65 14.49 -7.72
N GLN A 173 4.36 14.53 -6.41
CA GLN A 173 5.28 15.07 -5.42
C GLN A 173 6.52 14.19 -5.27
N LEU A 174 6.36 12.88 -5.32
CA LEU A 174 7.47 11.93 -5.24
C LEU A 174 8.39 12.05 -6.47
N ALA A 175 7.83 12.19 -7.67
CA ALA A 175 8.61 12.44 -8.88
C ALA A 175 9.46 13.72 -8.76
N GLN A 176 8.89 14.81 -8.18
CA GLN A 176 9.65 16.04 -7.93
C GLN A 176 10.79 15.85 -6.93
N VAL A 177 10.57 15.06 -5.87
CA VAL A 177 11.62 14.73 -4.88
C VAL A 177 12.75 13.95 -5.55
N TYR A 178 12.44 12.96 -6.37
CA TYR A 178 13.46 12.21 -7.13
C TYR A 178 14.23 13.11 -8.09
N HIS A 179 13.55 13.95 -8.87
CA HIS A 179 14.19 14.92 -9.75
C HIS A 179 15.15 15.85 -8.97
N SER A 180 14.72 16.41 -7.85
CA SER A 180 15.54 17.33 -7.05
C SER A 180 16.73 16.64 -6.35
N SER A 181 16.62 15.34 -6.05
CA SER A 181 17.63 14.60 -5.27
C SER A 181 18.64 13.87 -6.17
N ILE A 182 18.20 13.36 -7.32
CA ILE A 182 19.00 12.50 -8.23
C ILE A 182 19.35 13.25 -9.51
N GLY A 183 18.64 14.33 -9.84
CA GLY A 183 18.87 15.14 -11.01
C GLY A 183 18.32 14.52 -12.30
N THR A 184 18.96 14.83 -13.44
CA THR A 184 18.48 14.46 -14.78
C THR A 184 18.44 12.95 -15.02
N ALA A 185 19.28 12.17 -14.35
CA ALA A 185 19.35 10.72 -14.53
C ALA A 185 17.98 10.02 -14.29
N PHE A 186 17.23 10.52 -13.30
CA PHE A 186 15.86 10.00 -13.06
C PHE A 186 14.94 10.27 -14.26
N ASP A 187 14.99 11.49 -14.80
CA ASP A 187 14.12 11.88 -15.91
C ASP A 187 14.54 11.19 -17.21
N GLU A 188 15.83 10.99 -17.43
CA GLU A 188 16.38 10.26 -18.59
C GLU A 188 15.86 8.82 -18.60
N ILE A 189 16.02 8.07 -17.50
CA ILE A 189 15.51 6.70 -17.41
C ILE A 189 13.98 6.69 -17.55
N LYS A 190 13.27 7.60 -16.89
CA LYS A 190 11.82 7.69 -16.98
C LYS A 190 11.34 7.93 -18.41
N SER A 191 12.05 8.73 -19.20
CA SER A 191 11.69 9.04 -20.59
C SER A 191 11.82 7.84 -21.54
N LEU A 192 12.62 6.83 -21.19
CA LEU A 192 12.79 5.60 -21.95
C LEU A 192 11.68 4.57 -21.68
N LEU A 193 10.96 4.72 -20.57
CA LEU A 193 9.87 3.81 -20.20
C LEU A 193 8.55 4.23 -20.86
N PRO A 194 7.60 3.28 -21.06
CA PRO A 194 6.26 3.63 -21.52
C PRO A 194 5.63 4.71 -20.63
N ALA A 195 5.08 5.77 -21.22
CA ALA A 195 4.51 6.91 -20.51
C ALA A 195 3.44 6.48 -19.50
N ASP A 196 2.63 5.47 -19.88
CA ASP A 196 1.61 4.88 -18.99
C ASP A 196 2.15 3.83 -18.03
N GLY A 197 3.47 3.62 -17.98
CA GLY A 197 4.06 2.56 -17.17
C GLY A 197 3.77 1.15 -17.70
N ILE A 198 3.90 0.14 -16.82
CA ILE A 198 3.69 -1.28 -17.17
C ILE A 198 2.73 -1.89 -16.15
N GLY A 199 1.60 -2.41 -16.61
CA GLY A 199 0.57 -2.99 -15.76
C GLY A 199 0.04 -1.99 -14.73
N ILE A 200 0.15 -2.31 -13.44
CA ILE A 200 -0.28 -1.43 -12.35
C ILE A 200 0.78 -0.40 -11.93
N TYR A 201 1.98 -0.47 -12.48
CA TYR A 201 3.11 0.35 -12.06
C TYR A 201 3.30 1.53 -13.01
N SER A 202 3.37 2.74 -12.46
CA SER A 202 3.68 3.94 -13.23
C SER A 202 5.14 3.98 -13.67
N SER A 203 5.46 4.78 -14.69
CA SER A 203 6.84 5.02 -15.11
C SER A 203 7.71 5.61 -13.99
N THR A 204 7.14 6.46 -13.12
CA THR A 204 7.83 7.02 -11.94
C THR A 204 8.25 5.91 -10.97
N TRP A 205 7.33 5.01 -10.64
CA TRP A 205 7.62 3.88 -9.75
C TRP A 205 8.67 2.94 -10.34
N LEU A 206 8.50 2.58 -11.61
CA LEU A 206 9.44 1.71 -12.32
C LEU A 206 10.84 2.33 -12.36
N THR A 207 10.97 3.61 -12.67
CA THR A 207 12.25 4.31 -12.67
C THR A 207 12.95 4.23 -11.31
N ALA A 208 12.20 4.54 -10.23
CA ALA A 208 12.76 4.45 -8.88
C ALA A 208 13.26 3.03 -8.57
N LYS A 209 12.46 2.00 -8.91
CA LYS A 209 12.83 0.59 -8.65
C LYS A 209 13.96 0.08 -9.55
N LEU A 210 14.10 0.58 -10.78
CA LEU A 210 15.27 0.29 -11.62
C LEU A 210 16.54 0.89 -11.00
N MET A 211 16.49 2.12 -10.52
CA MET A 211 17.65 2.76 -9.86
C MET A 211 18.03 2.06 -8.54
N GLU A 212 17.06 1.45 -7.84
CA GLU A 212 17.29 0.59 -6.68
C GLU A 212 17.79 -0.81 -7.07
N GLN A 213 17.90 -1.12 -8.37
CA GLN A 213 18.24 -2.45 -8.91
C GLN A 213 17.28 -3.55 -8.42
N ASP A 214 15.99 -3.22 -8.27
CA ASP A 214 14.96 -4.18 -7.88
C ASP A 214 14.78 -5.24 -8.96
N LYS A 215 15.14 -6.49 -8.64
CA LYS A 215 15.17 -7.61 -9.59
C LYS A 215 13.84 -7.87 -10.28
N SER A 216 12.72 -7.69 -9.58
CA SER A 216 11.40 -7.94 -10.17
C SER A 216 10.98 -6.79 -11.08
N ALA A 217 11.33 -5.55 -10.76
CA ALA A 217 11.09 -4.41 -11.63
C ALA A 217 11.96 -4.50 -12.89
N CYS A 218 13.23 -4.87 -12.73
CA CYS A 218 14.14 -5.12 -13.87
C CYS A 218 13.58 -6.21 -14.80
N SER A 219 13.13 -7.34 -14.25
CA SER A 219 12.52 -8.43 -15.04
C SER A 219 11.25 -7.96 -15.75
N LEU A 220 10.37 -7.24 -15.04
CA LEU A 220 9.13 -6.72 -15.61
C LEU A 220 9.41 -5.76 -16.77
N VAL A 221 10.35 -4.84 -16.61
CA VAL A 221 10.72 -3.89 -17.68
C VAL A 221 11.32 -4.66 -18.87
N LYS A 222 12.26 -5.58 -18.63
CA LYS A 222 12.89 -6.41 -19.67
C LYS A 222 11.89 -7.18 -20.53
N GLU A 223 10.81 -7.66 -19.95
CA GLU A 223 9.77 -8.40 -20.64
C GLU A 223 8.80 -7.52 -21.44
N ASN A 224 8.76 -6.20 -21.17
CA ASN A 224 7.75 -5.30 -21.72
C ASN A 224 8.31 -4.14 -22.57
N VAL A 225 9.63 -4.02 -22.70
CA VAL A 225 10.28 -3.05 -23.61
C VAL A 225 11.18 -3.78 -24.58
N ASP A 226 11.57 -3.11 -25.67
CA ASP A 226 12.54 -3.69 -26.62
C ASP A 226 13.97 -3.76 -26.02
N ALA A 227 14.81 -4.63 -26.58
CA ALA A 227 16.15 -4.89 -26.06
C ALA A 227 17.05 -3.64 -26.03
N SER A 228 16.86 -2.70 -26.97
CA SER A 228 17.64 -1.46 -27.00
C SER A 228 17.26 -0.50 -25.91
N THR A 229 15.96 -0.39 -25.63
CA THR A 229 15.43 0.39 -24.50
C THR A 229 15.90 -0.20 -23.18
N TYR A 230 15.82 -1.53 -23.01
CA TYR A 230 16.28 -2.16 -21.76
C TYR A 230 17.78 -1.93 -21.53
N ALA A 231 18.62 -2.08 -22.55
CA ALA A 231 20.05 -1.81 -22.44
C ALA A 231 20.41 -0.36 -22.12
N ALA A 232 19.51 0.58 -22.43
CA ALA A 232 19.71 2.00 -22.11
C ALA A 232 19.28 2.36 -20.67
N VAL A 233 18.44 1.56 -20.04
CA VAL A 233 17.98 1.79 -18.66
C VAL A 233 18.72 0.93 -17.61
N GLU A 234 19.50 -0.08 -18.04
CA GLU A 234 20.37 -0.93 -17.21
C GLU A 234 21.71 -0.23 -16.90
#